data_e9dfd28afafcee5df8a841fc2699a8d3
#
_entry.id   e9dfd28afafcee5df8a841fc2699a8d3
#
_cell.length_a   1.000
_cell.length_b   1.000
_cell.length_c   1.000
_cell.angle_alpha   90.00
_cell.angle_beta   90.00
_cell.angle_gamma   90.00
#
_symmetry.space_group_name_H-M   'P 1'
#
loop_
_entity.id
_entity.type
_entity.pdbx_description
1 polymer ?
#
loop_
_entity_poly.entity_id
_entity_poly.type
_entity_poly.pdbx_seq_one_letter_code
_entity_poly.pdbx_strand_id
1 'polypeptide(L)'
;MKFHEFGDCGNPHIMLIHGGGNSWWNYLRQARVLSEKYHVILPTLDGHGEEYLTEYISTEDTADKLMEYIEKKCGGHLFALGGVSLGGQIVMEL
;
A
#
# COMPACT_ATOMS: atom_id res chain seq x y z
N MET A 1 0.42 -1.65 10.70
CA MET A 1 0.06 -1.47 9.25
C MET A 1 -0.71 -2.68 8.78
N LYS A 2 -1.75 -2.46 8.02
CA LYS A 2 -2.60 -3.53 7.51
C LYS A 2 -2.60 -3.50 5.98
N PHE A 3 -2.69 -4.67 5.34
CA PHE A 3 -2.64 -4.77 3.89
C PHE A 3 -3.92 -5.42 3.37
N HIS A 4 -4.58 -4.74 2.44
CA HIS A 4 -5.78 -5.24 1.79
C HIS A 4 -5.43 -5.65 0.35
N GLU A 5 -5.82 -6.84 -0.06
CA GLU A 5 -5.45 -7.40 -1.35
C GLU A 5 -6.69 -7.67 -2.20
N PHE A 6 -6.58 -7.38 -3.49
CA PHE A 6 -7.63 -7.58 -4.47
C PHE A 6 -7.04 -8.24 -5.71
N GLY A 7 -7.78 -9.17 -6.30
CA GLY A 7 -7.35 -9.87 -7.50
C GLY A 7 -6.46 -11.07 -7.19
N ASP A 8 -6.06 -11.77 -8.24
CA ASP A 8 -5.27 -12.99 -8.15
C ASP A 8 -3.81 -12.65 -7.81
N CYS A 9 -3.27 -13.28 -6.77
CA CYS A 9 -1.90 -13.06 -6.34
C CYS A 9 -0.85 -13.54 -7.36
N GLY A 10 -1.24 -14.30 -8.36
CA GLY A 10 -0.37 -14.68 -9.47
C GLY A 10 -0.22 -13.60 -10.54
N ASN A 11 -1.06 -12.56 -10.51
CA ASN A 11 -0.98 -11.45 -11.45
C ASN A 11 0.09 -10.44 -11.03
N PRO A 12 0.53 -9.55 -11.97
CA PRO A 12 1.49 -8.50 -11.60
C PRO A 12 0.98 -7.65 -10.43
N HIS A 13 1.87 -7.30 -9.51
CA HIS A 13 1.54 -6.61 -8.27
C HIS A 13 1.53 -5.10 -8.45
N ILE A 14 0.45 -4.46 -7.96
CA ILE A 14 0.33 -2.99 -7.89
C ILE A 14 0.06 -2.61 -6.45
N MET A 15 0.80 -1.64 -5.93
CA MET A 15 0.57 -1.09 -4.60
C MET A 15 0.21 0.39 -4.72
N LEU A 16 -0.87 0.80 -4.03
CA LEU A 16 -1.33 2.19 -3.99
C LEU A 16 -1.42 2.64 -2.54
N ILE A 17 -0.71 3.70 -2.20
CA ILE A 17 -0.56 4.20 -0.83
C ILE A 17 -1.37 5.48 -0.65
N HIS A 18 -2.29 5.47 0.33
CA HIS A 18 -3.19 6.61 0.60
C HIS A 18 -2.43 7.81 1.19
N GLY A 19 -3.10 8.97 1.17
CA GLY A 19 -2.58 10.19 1.77
C GLY A 19 -2.83 10.26 3.28
N GLY A 20 -2.22 11.26 3.92
CA GLY A 20 -2.41 11.52 5.34
C GLY A 20 -3.87 11.81 5.67
N GLY A 21 -4.35 11.24 6.77
CA GLY A 21 -5.75 11.37 7.19
C GLY A 21 -6.72 10.49 6.44
N ASN A 22 -6.26 9.69 5.50
CA ASN A 22 -7.07 8.77 4.68
C ASN A 22 -6.82 7.32 5.06
N SER A 23 -7.29 6.39 4.25
CA SER A 23 -7.12 4.96 4.48
C SER A 23 -7.20 4.21 3.15
N TRP A 24 -7.06 2.88 3.21
CA TRP A 24 -7.06 2.01 2.03
C TRP A 24 -8.31 2.20 1.15
N TRP A 25 -9.46 2.46 1.73
CA TRP A 25 -10.73 2.56 0.98
C TRP A 25 -10.76 3.73 -0.03
N ASN A 26 -9.84 4.67 0.06
CA ASN A 26 -9.72 5.74 -0.92
C ASN A 26 -9.45 5.21 -2.32
N TYR A 27 -8.85 4.03 -2.43
CA TYR A 27 -8.54 3.38 -3.71
C TYR A 27 -9.46 2.21 -4.05
N LEU A 28 -10.53 2.00 -3.29
CA LEU A 28 -11.39 0.82 -3.47
C LEU A 28 -11.96 0.72 -4.88
N ARG A 29 -12.39 1.85 -5.45
CA ARG A 29 -12.93 1.88 -6.80
C ARG A 29 -11.88 1.48 -7.84
N GLN A 30 -10.68 2.03 -7.72
CA GLN A 30 -9.56 1.70 -8.60
C GLN A 30 -9.15 0.24 -8.45
N ALA A 31 -9.11 -0.26 -7.22
CA ALA A 31 -8.76 -1.64 -6.96
C ALA A 31 -9.73 -2.61 -7.60
N ARG A 32 -11.03 -2.32 -7.57
CA ARG A 32 -12.05 -3.17 -8.18
C ARG A 32 -11.87 -3.29 -9.69
N VAL A 33 -11.48 -2.21 -10.36
CA VAL A 33 -11.23 -2.23 -11.80
C VAL A 33 -9.91 -2.93 -12.11
N LEU A 34 -8.84 -2.57 -11.40
CA LEU A 34 -7.51 -3.11 -11.64
C LEU A 34 -7.38 -4.59 -11.30
N SER A 35 -8.17 -5.07 -10.32
CA SER A 35 -8.08 -6.45 -9.86
C SER A 35 -8.49 -7.49 -10.90
N GLU A 36 -9.07 -7.08 -12.00
CA GLU A 36 -9.37 -7.98 -13.12
C GLU A 36 -8.09 -8.51 -13.79
N LYS A 37 -7.01 -7.71 -13.77
CA LYS A 37 -5.76 -8.05 -14.45
C LYS A 37 -4.54 -7.99 -13.55
N TYR A 38 -4.66 -7.39 -12.38
CA TYR A 38 -3.54 -7.16 -11.46
C TYR A 38 -3.87 -7.62 -10.06
N HIS A 39 -2.83 -7.93 -9.31
CA HIS A 39 -2.93 -8.13 -7.86
C HIS A 39 -2.71 -6.77 -7.21
N VAL A 40 -3.78 -6.19 -6.64
CA VAL A 40 -3.76 -4.85 -6.08
C VAL A 40 -3.62 -4.91 -4.56
N ILE A 41 -2.65 -4.19 -4.03
CA ILE A 41 -2.34 -4.14 -2.60
C ILE A 41 -2.57 -2.72 -2.11
N LEU A 42 -3.47 -2.57 -1.13
CA LEU A 42 -3.81 -1.29 -0.54
C LEU A 42 -3.45 -1.32 0.95
N PRO A 43 -2.28 -0.81 1.34
CA PRO A 43 -1.95 -0.74 2.76
C PRO A 43 -2.74 0.35 3.46
N THR A 44 -3.02 0.14 4.75
CA THR A 44 -3.43 1.20 5.66
C THR A 44 -2.23 1.51 6.54
N LEU A 45 -1.78 2.76 6.48
CA LEU A 45 -0.61 3.21 7.23
C LEU A 45 -0.89 3.23 8.74
N ASP A 46 0.16 3.06 9.52
CA ASP A 46 0.06 3.17 10.98
C ASP A 46 -0.52 4.55 11.34
N GLY A 47 -1.37 4.59 12.36
CA GLY A 47 -2.04 5.80 12.80
C GLY A 47 -3.22 6.22 11.93
N HIS A 48 -3.60 5.43 10.91
CA HIS A 48 -4.67 5.76 9.97
C HIS A 48 -5.75 4.68 9.97
N GLY A 49 -6.98 5.06 9.60
CA GLY A 49 -8.08 4.12 9.43
C GLY A 49 -8.20 3.11 10.56
N GLU A 50 -8.28 1.82 10.21
CA GLU A 50 -8.36 0.74 11.19
C GLU A 50 -7.09 0.55 12.02
N GLU A 51 -6.00 1.21 11.62
CA GLU A 51 -4.71 1.19 12.33
C GLU A 51 -4.52 2.43 13.22
N TYR A 52 -5.60 3.10 13.60
CA TYR A 52 -5.53 4.36 14.35
C TYR A 52 -4.85 4.23 15.73
N LEU A 53 -4.79 3.03 16.30
CA LEU A 53 -4.12 2.78 17.58
C LEU A 53 -2.63 2.49 17.44
N THR A 54 -2.13 2.30 16.22
CA THR A 54 -0.72 2.05 15.97
C THR A 54 -0.01 3.37 15.68
N GLU A 55 1.04 3.68 16.43
CA GLU A 55 1.75 4.93 16.27
C GLU A 55 2.43 5.05 14.90
N TYR A 56 2.20 6.16 14.21
CA TYR A 56 2.94 6.52 13.01
C TYR A 56 4.28 7.15 13.45
N ILE A 57 5.39 6.50 13.14
CA ILE A 57 6.72 6.91 13.60
C ILE A 57 7.36 7.88 12.61
N SER A 58 7.54 7.46 11.36
CA SER A 58 8.19 8.27 10.33
C SER A 58 7.92 7.71 8.95
N THR A 59 8.23 8.51 7.93
CA THR A 59 8.15 8.07 6.54
C THR A 59 9.14 6.93 6.28
N GLU A 60 10.33 7.02 6.86
CA GLU A 60 11.37 5.99 6.72
C GLU A 60 10.94 4.68 7.37
N ASP A 61 10.36 4.73 8.57
CA ASP A 61 9.83 3.53 9.24
C ASP A 61 8.73 2.88 8.40
N THR A 62 7.84 3.68 7.86
CA THR A 62 6.77 3.20 6.99
C THR A 62 7.33 2.55 5.73
N ALA A 63 8.31 3.18 5.09
CA ALA A 63 8.97 2.63 3.91
C ALA A 63 9.62 1.27 4.22
N ASP A 64 10.28 1.15 5.36
CA ASP A 64 10.89 -0.11 5.78
C ASP A 64 9.86 -1.22 5.94
N LYS A 65 8.71 -0.92 6.55
CA LYS A 65 7.62 -1.89 6.72
C LYS A 65 7.04 -2.32 5.37
N LEU A 66 6.89 -1.38 4.45
CA LEU A 66 6.40 -1.67 3.10
C LEU A 66 7.40 -2.53 2.32
N MET A 67 8.69 -2.22 2.41
CA MET A 67 9.75 -3.01 1.75
C MET A 67 9.75 -4.44 2.27
N GLU A 68 9.60 -4.63 3.57
CA GLU A 68 9.52 -5.96 4.15
C GLU A 68 8.35 -6.75 3.58
N TYR A 69 7.18 -6.11 3.46
CA TYR A 69 6.01 -6.74 2.86
C TYR A 69 6.25 -7.11 1.40
N ILE A 70 6.80 -6.17 0.63
CA ILE A 70 7.09 -6.38 -0.80
C ILE A 70 8.05 -7.56 -0.99
N GLU A 71 9.09 -7.64 -0.17
CA GLU A 71 10.04 -8.75 -0.25
C GLU A 71 9.41 -10.10 0.10
N LYS A 72 8.59 -10.13 1.15
CA LYS A 72 7.98 -11.38 1.63
C LYS A 72 6.80 -11.85 0.78
N LYS A 73 5.97 -10.92 0.30
CA LYS A 73 4.71 -11.25 -0.37
C LYS A 73 4.74 -11.08 -1.88
N CYS A 74 5.64 -10.26 -2.38
CA CYS A 74 5.72 -9.94 -3.80
C CYS A 74 7.06 -10.36 -4.43
N GLY A 75 7.89 -11.10 -3.70
CA GLY A 75 9.20 -11.52 -4.19
C GLY A 75 10.16 -10.36 -4.45
N GLY A 76 9.96 -9.23 -3.76
CA GLY A 76 10.80 -8.06 -3.93
C GLY A 76 10.49 -7.24 -5.17
N HIS A 77 9.36 -7.49 -5.85
CA HIS A 77 9.07 -6.88 -7.14
C HIS A 77 7.62 -6.40 -7.24
N LEU A 78 7.44 -5.17 -7.74
CA LEU A 78 6.13 -4.61 -8.06
C LEU A 78 6.10 -4.20 -9.53
N PHE A 79 4.94 -4.38 -10.17
CA PHE A 79 4.71 -3.87 -11.51
C PHE A 79 4.53 -2.35 -11.48
N ALA A 80 3.81 -1.84 -10.49
CA ALA A 80 3.60 -0.40 -10.32
C ALA A 80 3.43 -0.06 -8.85
N LEU A 81 3.83 1.16 -8.49
CA LEU A 81 3.74 1.70 -7.14
C LEU A 81 3.31 3.16 -7.25
N GLY A 82 2.26 3.53 -6.54
CA GLY A 82 1.74 4.88 -6.57
C GLY A 82 1.30 5.37 -5.20
N GLY A 83 1.16 6.68 -5.06
CA GLY A 83 0.71 7.27 -3.82
C GLY A 83 0.32 8.73 -3.99
N VAL A 84 -0.52 9.24 -3.08
CA VAL A 84 -1.01 10.62 -3.07
C VAL A 84 -0.55 11.31 -1.81
N SER A 85 0.01 12.52 -1.92
CA SER A 85 0.45 13.34 -0.79
C SER A 85 1.45 12.59 0.09
N LEU A 86 1.08 12.24 1.35
CA LEU A 86 1.94 11.44 2.23
C LEU A 86 2.33 10.12 1.57
N GLY A 87 1.38 9.45 0.91
CA GLY A 87 1.66 8.23 0.16
C GLY A 87 2.71 8.46 -0.93
N GLY A 88 2.65 9.61 -1.61
CA GLY A 88 3.66 9.99 -2.60
C GLY A 88 5.04 10.18 -2.00
N GLN A 89 5.13 10.78 -0.81
CA GLN A 89 6.39 10.93 -0.10
C GLN A 89 6.99 9.57 0.27
N ILE A 90 6.15 8.64 0.69
CA ILE A 90 6.57 7.28 1.03
C ILE A 90 7.10 6.56 -0.21
N VAL A 91 6.42 6.71 -1.34
CA VAL A 91 6.86 6.15 -2.63
C VAL A 91 8.27 6.62 -2.96
N MET A 92 8.57 7.90 -2.70
CA MET A 92 9.90 8.46 -2.97
C MET A 92 10.98 7.86 -2.09
N GLU A 93 10.64 7.36 -0.90
CA GLU A 93 11.58 6.67 -0.02
C GLU A 93 11.83 5.22 -0.46
N LEU A 94 10.93 4.65 -1.20
CA LEU A 94 11.05 3.29 -1.70
C LEU A 94 11.89 3.24 -2.98
#